data_efadca8c4180208fc5e30de15d49932c
#
_entry.id   efadca8c4180208fc5e30de15d49932c
#
_cell.length_a   1.000
_cell.length_b   1.000
_cell.length_c   1.000
_cell.angle_alpha   90.00
_cell.angle_beta   90.00
_cell.angle_gamma   90.00
#
_symmetry.space_group_name_H-M   'P 1'
#
loop_
_entity.id
_entity.type
_entity.pdbx_description
1 polymer ?
#
loop_
_entity_poly.entity_id
_entity_poly.type
_entity_poly.pdbx_seq_one_letter_code
_entity_poly.pdbx_strand_id
1 'polypeptide(L)'
;MTHAKRKYGPDRKLFKIRNFQPANINYSDGCSKDSERCLFWKQKNYMIPSCCANHLTELLFYITELFDKHNITYFIYYGTLLGSIRHNGLIPWDTDIDIFIESKSKEKLEKLKNIIHKDTYYKLNISKDLKTPSRLSYSSKNKQHIDIYNYDIVN
;
A
#
# COMPACT_ATOMS: atom_id res chain seq x y z
N MET A 1 15.16 -1.24 -14.02
CA MET A 1 13.77 -1.50 -13.58
C MET A 1 13.31 -2.93 -13.85
N THR A 2 13.81 -3.60 -14.85
CA THR A 2 13.69 -5.06 -15.02
C THR A 2 14.26 -5.86 -13.83
N HIS A 3 15.15 -5.25 -13.03
CA HIS A 3 15.77 -5.88 -11.86
C HIS A 3 14.79 -6.20 -10.74
N ALA A 4 13.77 -5.36 -10.48
CA ALA A 4 12.77 -5.63 -9.44
C ALA A 4 11.91 -6.86 -9.79
N LYS A 5 11.54 -7.00 -11.07
CA LYS A 5 10.84 -8.20 -11.56
C LYS A 5 11.71 -9.46 -11.49
N ARG A 6 12.99 -9.36 -11.83
CA ARG A 6 13.92 -10.51 -11.80
C ARG A 6 14.27 -10.93 -10.38
N LYS A 7 14.43 -9.96 -9.47
CA LYS A 7 14.76 -10.22 -8.07
C LYS A 7 13.59 -10.83 -7.29
N TYR A 8 12.37 -10.53 -7.71
CA TYR A 8 11.15 -10.97 -7.03
C TYR A 8 10.28 -11.91 -7.87
N GLY A 9 10.71 -12.34 -9.06
CA GLY A 9 10.14 -13.31 -9.99
C GLY A 9 8.78 -13.92 -9.62
N PRO A 10 8.51 -15.19 -9.96
CA PRO A 10 7.26 -15.86 -9.55
C PRO A 10 7.11 -16.00 -8.03
N ASP A 11 8.18 -15.83 -7.25
CA ASP A 11 8.17 -15.89 -5.77
C ASP A 11 7.75 -14.58 -5.07
N ARG A 12 7.13 -13.63 -5.79
CA ARG A 12 6.63 -12.37 -5.20
C ARG A 12 5.74 -12.57 -3.98
N LYS A 13 4.92 -13.63 -3.97
CA LYS A 13 4.08 -13.98 -2.81
C LYS A 13 4.93 -14.32 -1.58
N LEU A 14 5.99 -15.08 -1.78
CA LEU A 14 6.92 -15.46 -0.70
C LEU A 14 7.65 -14.25 -0.13
N PHE A 15 8.07 -13.32 -0.99
CA PHE A 15 8.70 -12.07 -0.56
C PHE A 15 7.74 -11.22 0.28
N LYS A 16 6.50 -11.05 -0.17
CA LYS A 16 5.47 -10.31 0.58
C LYS A 16 5.20 -10.93 1.94
N ILE A 17 4.98 -12.24 1.98
CA ILE A 17 4.64 -12.96 3.22
C ILE A 17 5.81 -13.03 4.19
N ARG A 18 7.04 -13.20 3.69
CA ARG A 18 8.22 -13.34 4.55
C ARG A 18 8.75 -12.02 5.11
N ASN A 19 8.62 -10.93 4.35
CA ASN A 19 9.28 -9.66 4.66
C ASN A 19 8.33 -8.59 5.21
N PHE A 20 7.02 -8.75 5.02
CA PHE A 20 6.01 -7.93 5.68
C PHE A 20 5.33 -8.76 6.75
N GLN A 21 5.88 -8.71 7.94
CA GLN A 21 5.21 -9.27 9.11
C GLN A 21 4.04 -8.35 9.48
N PRO A 22 2.80 -8.86 9.58
CA PRO A 22 1.76 -8.12 10.26
C PRO A 22 2.29 -7.79 11.65
N ALA A 23 2.18 -6.55 12.08
CA ALA A 23 2.50 -6.22 13.44
C ALA A 23 1.69 -7.16 14.34
N ASN A 24 2.34 -7.86 15.28
CA ASN A 24 1.65 -8.75 16.23
C ASN A 24 0.71 -7.90 17.09
N ILE A 25 -0.60 -7.99 16.84
CA ILE A 25 -1.55 -7.10 17.46
C ILE A 25 -2.72 -7.83 18.03
N ASN A 26 -2.94 -7.52 19.30
CA ASN A 26 -4.25 -7.65 19.91
C ASN A 26 -5.17 -6.59 19.28
N TYR A 27 -6.18 -7.03 18.53
CA TYR A 27 -7.24 -6.19 17.97
C TYR A 27 -8.08 -5.43 19.02
N SER A 28 -7.68 -5.49 20.29
CA SER A 28 -8.34 -4.82 21.41
C SER A 28 -8.20 -3.29 21.41
N ASP A 29 -7.37 -2.72 20.55
CA ASP A 29 -7.03 -1.30 20.61
C ASP A 29 -7.92 -0.38 19.78
N GLY A 30 -9.09 -0.86 19.35
CA GLY A 30 -10.18 0.00 18.93
C GLY A 30 -10.12 0.62 17.54
N CYS A 31 -9.12 0.29 16.69
CA CYS A 31 -9.09 0.77 15.32
C CYS A 31 -10.03 -0.06 14.43
N SER A 32 -10.85 0.64 13.65
CA SER A 32 -11.77 0.05 12.68
C SER A 32 -11.79 0.85 11.38
N LYS A 33 -12.61 0.41 10.43
CA LYS A 33 -12.89 1.19 9.21
C LYS A 33 -13.50 2.57 9.50
N ASP A 34 -14.09 2.76 10.67
CA ASP A 34 -14.74 4.02 11.09
C ASP A 34 -13.82 4.89 11.94
N SER A 35 -12.65 4.41 12.33
CA SER A 35 -11.65 5.19 13.05
C SER A 35 -11.08 6.27 12.12
N GLU A 36 -10.99 7.49 12.62
CA GLU A 36 -10.29 8.55 11.92
C GLU A 36 -8.81 8.18 11.74
N ARG A 37 -8.14 8.86 10.80
CA ARG A 37 -6.71 8.67 10.60
C ARG A 37 -5.99 8.77 11.94
N CYS A 38 -5.15 7.80 12.23
CA CYS A 38 -4.36 7.75 13.45
C CYS A 38 -3.43 8.96 13.56
N LEU A 39 -3.76 9.90 14.43
CA LEU A 39 -3.08 11.19 14.52
C LEU A 39 -1.87 11.21 15.45
N PHE A 40 -1.66 10.16 16.26
CA PHE A 40 -0.58 10.09 17.24
C PHE A 40 0.81 10.22 16.63
N TRP A 41 1.00 9.75 15.41
CA TRP A 41 2.24 9.85 14.67
C TRP A 41 2.63 11.29 14.26
N LYS A 42 1.69 12.24 14.28
CA LYS A 42 2.01 13.68 14.08
C LYS A 42 2.86 14.24 15.21
N GLN A 43 2.90 13.57 16.34
CA GLN A 43 3.79 13.93 17.43
C GLN A 43 5.16 13.29 17.17
N LYS A 44 6.21 14.11 17.11
CA LYS A 44 7.59 13.64 16.88
C LYS A 44 7.93 12.48 17.82
N ASN A 45 8.57 11.45 17.29
CA ASN A 45 9.12 10.28 18.01
C ASN A 45 8.11 9.23 18.49
N TYR A 46 6.88 9.23 18.05
CA TYR A 46 5.94 8.16 18.38
C TYR A 46 5.79 7.16 17.25
N MET A 47 5.83 5.89 17.60
CA MET A 47 5.43 4.82 16.70
C MET A 47 3.94 4.96 16.38
N ILE A 48 3.54 4.64 15.15
CA ILE A 48 2.13 4.57 14.83
C ILE A 48 1.47 3.46 15.66
N PRO A 49 0.21 3.63 16.08
CA PRO A 49 -0.52 2.55 16.71
C PRO A 49 -0.50 1.29 15.85
N SER A 50 -0.30 0.16 16.48
CA SER A 50 -0.16 -1.11 15.79
C SER A 50 -1.38 -1.46 14.93
N CYS A 51 -2.60 -1.09 15.35
CA CYS A 51 -3.80 -1.25 14.51
C CYS A 51 -3.75 -0.41 13.22
N CYS A 52 -3.14 0.77 13.24
CA CYS A 52 -2.94 1.58 12.03
C CYS A 52 -1.92 0.93 11.09
N ALA A 53 -0.82 0.39 11.62
CA ALA A 53 0.14 -0.36 10.84
C ALA A 53 -0.48 -1.60 10.18
N ASN A 54 -1.42 -2.27 10.86
CA ASN A 54 -2.16 -3.40 10.30
C ASN A 54 -3.05 -2.98 9.15
N HIS A 55 -3.78 -1.87 9.28
CA HIS A 55 -4.60 -1.37 8.18
C HIS A 55 -3.77 -1.06 6.93
N LEU A 56 -2.55 -0.51 7.10
CA LEU A 56 -1.63 -0.29 5.98
C LEU A 56 -1.16 -1.62 5.38
N THR A 57 -0.79 -2.58 6.22
CA THR A 57 -0.35 -3.91 5.76
C THR A 57 -1.47 -4.66 5.04
N GLU A 58 -2.70 -4.59 5.57
CA GLU A 58 -3.88 -5.17 4.95
C GLU A 58 -4.15 -4.57 3.56
N LEU A 59 -4.11 -3.23 3.46
CA LEU A 59 -4.23 -2.54 2.17
C LEU A 59 -3.15 -2.97 1.18
N LEU A 60 -1.90 -3.09 1.64
CA LEU A 60 -0.78 -3.51 0.80
C LEU A 60 -1.01 -4.91 0.22
N PHE A 61 -1.36 -5.87 1.06
CA PHE A 61 -1.63 -7.23 0.59
C PHE A 61 -2.82 -7.28 -0.36
N TYR A 62 -3.89 -6.61 -0.02
CA TYR A 62 -5.09 -6.55 -0.87
C TYR A 62 -4.78 -5.99 -2.27
N ILE A 63 -4.18 -4.79 -2.33
CA ILE A 63 -3.95 -4.15 -3.63
C ILE A 63 -2.91 -4.88 -4.48
N THR A 64 -1.87 -5.44 -3.86
CA THR A 64 -0.85 -6.18 -4.58
C THR A 64 -1.36 -7.52 -5.10
N GLU A 65 -2.28 -8.16 -4.39
CA GLU A 65 -2.97 -9.36 -4.90
C GLU A 65 -3.84 -9.03 -6.11
N LEU A 66 -4.58 -7.91 -6.06
CA LEU A 66 -5.32 -7.42 -7.23
C LEU A 66 -4.41 -7.07 -8.40
N PHE A 67 -3.27 -6.43 -8.15
CA PHE A 67 -2.31 -6.11 -9.19
C PHE A 67 -1.76 -7.37 -9.86
N ASP A 68 -1.44 -8.39 -9.08
CA ASP A 68 -0.99 -9.69 -9.60
C ASP A 68 -2.08 -10.35 -10.45
N LYS A 69 -3.31 -10.37 -9.98
CA LYS A 69 -4.46 -10.94 -10.68
C LYS A 69 -4.76 -10.25 -12.01
N HIS A 70 -4.55 -8.95 -12.08
CA HIS A 70 -4.85 -8.14 -13.27
C HIS A 70 -3.61 -7.79 -14.10
N ASN A 71 -2.47 -8.44 -13.87
CA ASN A 71 -1.22 -8.22 -14.60
C ASN A 71 -0.81 -6.74 -14.62
N ILE A 72 -0.87 -6.08 -13.46
CA ILE A 72 -0.31 -4.76 -13.22
C ILE A 72 1.08 -4.94 -12.62
N THR A 73 2.09 -4.46 -13.33
CA THR A 73 3.47 -4.45 -12.82
C THR A 73 3.61 -3.33 -11.79
N TYR A 74 4.15 -3.66 -10.63
CA TYR A 74 4.37 -2.71 -9.56
C TYR A 74 5.67 -2.98 -8.81
N PHE A 75 6.12 -1.99 -8.07
CA PHE A 75 7.16 -2.12 -7.05
C PHE A 75 6.92 -1.15 -5.90
N ILE A 76 7.36 -1.53 -4.70
CA ILE A 76 7.37 -0.63 -3.54
C ILE A 76 8.58 0.28 -3.59
N TYR A 77 8.45 1.50 -3.04
CA TYR A 77 9.51 2.50 -3.08
C TYR A 77 9.54 3.35 -1.80
N TYR A 78 10.40 4.36 -1.76
CA TYR A 78 10.56 5.27 -0.62
C TYR A 78 10.63 4.56 0.74
N GLY A 79 9.85 5.04 1.71
CA GLY A 79 9.76 4.48 3.06
C GLY A 79 9.34 3.02 3.09
N THR A 80 8.43 2.63 2.22
CA THR A 80 7.95 1.25 2.11
C THR A 80 9.05 0.26 1.72
N LEU A 81 9.89 0.63 0.75
CA LEU A 81 11.04 -0.19 0.36
C LEU A 81 12.09 -0.24 1.47
N LEU A 82 12.40 0.90 2.07
CA LEU A 82 13.35 0.99 3.18
C LEU A 82 12.89 0.14 4.37
N GLY A 83 11.59 0.21 4.70
CA GLY A 83 10.98 -0.60 5.76
C GLY A 83 11.10 -2.10 5.49
N SER A 84 10.82 -2.53 4.26
CA SER A 84 10.93 -3.95 3.87
C SER A 84 12.33 -4.52 4.00
N ILE A 85 13.36 -3.69 3.82
CA ILE A 85 14.76 -4.10 3.91
C ILE A 85 15.27 -4.04 5.35
N ARG A 86 14.93 -2.96 6.06
CA ARG A 86 15.51 -2.65 7.39
C ARG A 86 14.70 -3.25 8.55
N HIS A 87 13.37 -3.32 8.43
CA HIS A 87 12.46 -3.73 9.49
C HIS A 87 11.70 -5.04 9.19
N ASN A 88 11.90 -5.62 8.00
CA ASN A 88 11.07 -6.72 7.49
C ASN A 88 9.57 -6.40 7.49
N GLY A 89 9.21 -5.12 7.30
CA GLY A 89 7.85 -4.62 7.36
C GLY A 89 7.81 -3.11 7.19
N LEU A 90 6.76 -2.48 7.72
CA LEU A 90 6.66 -1.03 7.76
C LEU A 90 7.68 -0.44 8.73
N ILE A 91 8.14 0.77 8.42
CA ILE A 91 8.86 1.58 9.40
C ILE A 91 7.89 1.92 10.54
N PRO A 92 8.25 1.69 11.82
CA PRO A 92 7.29 1.82 12.94
C PRO A 92 6.61 3.19 13.10
N TRP A 93 7.15 4.23 12.52
CA TRP A 93 6.61 5.60 12.54
C TRP A 93 6.13 6.10 11.17
N ASP A 94 6.11 5.21 10.17
CA ASP A 94 5.59 5.54 8.84
C ASP A 94 4.06 5.52 8.82
N THR A 95 3.46 6.33 7.98
CA THR A 95 2.02 6.61 8.01
C THR A 95 1.29 6.29 6.72
N ASP A 96 2.03 5.87 5.71
CA ASP A 96 1.53 5.54 4.39
C ASP A 96 2.40 4.46 3.73
N ILE A 97 2.00 4.05 2.57
CA ILE A 97 2.71 3.09 1.73
C ILE A 97 2.84 3.68 0.34
N ASP A 98 4.02 3.54 -0.24
CA ASP A 98 4.32 4.03 -1.59
C ASP A 98 4.51 2.85 -2.56
N ILE A 99 3.71 2.85 -3.63
CA ILE A 99 3.77 1.87 -4.72
C ILE A 99 3.90 2.62 -6.05
N PHE A 100 4.71 2.08 -6.94
CA PHE A 100 4.82 2.54 -8.32
C PHE A 100 4.24 1.52 -9.27
N ILE A 101 3.48 1.99 -10.28
CA ILE A 101 2.97 1.20 -11.39
C ILE A 101 3.39 1.83 -12.72
N GLU A 102 3.51 1.03 -13.79
CA GLU A 102 3.74 1.57 -15.13
C GLU A 102 2.56 2.45 -15.56
N SER A 103 2.83 3.64 -16.13
CA SER A 103 1.80 4.59 -16.57
C SER A 103 0.78 3.97 -17.53
N LYS A 104 1.20 3.04 -18.37
CA LYS A 104 0.29 2.27 -19.25
C LYS A 104 -0.72 1.40 -18.49
N SER A 105 -0.52 1.17 -17.21
CA SER A 105 -1.44 0.39 -16.36
C SER A 105 -2.54 1.24 -15.72
N LYS A 106 -2.57 2.55 -15.98
CA LYS A 106 -3.56 3.46 -15.39
C LYS A 106 -5.00 3.05 -15.72
N GLU A 107 -5.29 2.68 -16.96
CA GLU A 107 -6.63 2.21 -17.35
C GLU A 107 -7.05 0.93 -16.59
N LYS A 108 -6.10 0.02 -16.32
CA LYS A 108 -6.36 -1.16 -15.49
C LYS A 108 -6.68 -0.76 -14.06
N LEU A 109 -5.95 0.20 -13.50
CA LEU A 109 -6.20 0.74 -12.17
C LEU A 109 -7.60 1.36 -12.07
N GLU A 110 -8.06 2.08 -13.11
CA GLU A 110 -9.41 2.64 -13.18
C GLU A 110 -10.49 1.55 -13.14
N LYS A 111 -10.29 0.45 -13.86
CA LYS A 111 -11.22 -0.70 -13.83
C LYS A 111 -11.26 -1.35 -12.43
N LEU A 112 -10.14 -1.42 -11.73
CA LEU A 112 -10.08 -1.94 -10.37
C LEU A 112 -10.87 -1.09 -9.36
N LYS A 113 -11.05 0.20 -9.61
CA LYS A 113 -11.83 1.08 -8.73
C LYS A 113 -13.24 0.54 -8.48
N ASN A 114 -13.92 0.07 -9.52
CA ASN A 114 -15.28 -0.46 -9.41
C ASN A 114 -15.30 -1.77 -8.58
N ILE A 115 -14.31 -2.64 -8.79
CA ILE A 115 -14.17 -3.89 -8.03
C ILE A 115 -13.95 -3.56 -6.55
N ILE A 116 -12.98 -2.68 -6.26
CA ILE A 116 -12.63 -2.28 -4.90
C ILE A 116 -13.83 -1.67 -4.17
N HIS A 117 -14.55 -0.76 -4.82
CA HIS A 117 -15.69 -0.07 -4.19
C HIS A 117 -16.90 -0.96 -3.99
N LYS A 118 -17.06 -2.02 -4.82
CA LYS A 118 -18.15 -3.00 -4.68
C LYS A 118 -17.87 -4.01 -3.59
N ASP A 119 -16.66 -4.52 -3.55
CA ASP A 119 -16.33 -5.71 -2.75
C ASP A 119 -15.77 -5.36 -1.37
N THR A 120 -15.42 -4.09 -1.14
CA THR A 120 -14.82 -3.64 0.11
C THR A 120 -15.32 -2.26 0.55
N TYR A 121 -14.92 -1.86 1.76
CA TYR A 121 -15.09 -0.47 2.23
C TYR A 121 -13.93 0.46 1.83
N TYR A 122 -12.91 -0.06 1.15
CA TYR A 122 -11.76 0.71 0.66
C TYR A 122 -12.17 1.76 -0.38
N LYS A 123 -11.43 2.85 -0.48
CA LYS A 123 -11.70 3.94 -1.40
C LYS A 123 -10.50 4.25 -2.28
N LEU A 124 -10.61 3.91 -3.56
CA LEU A 124 -9.61 4.24 -4.56
C LEU A 124 -9.99 5.55 -5.26
N ASN A 125 -9.14 6.55 -5.10
CA ASN A 125 -9.21 7.81 -5.82
C ASN A 125 -8.10 7.84 -6.88
N ILE A 126 -8.51 7.92 -8.14
CA ILE A 126 -7.56 7.97 -9.26
C ILE A 126 -7.16 9.42 -9.52
N SER A 127 -5.86 9.68 -9.56
CA SER A 127 -5.34 10.99 -9.96
C SER A 127 -5.60 11.26 -11.45
N LYS A 128 -5.99 12.47 -11.77
CA LYS A 128 -6.19 12.91 -13.17
C LYS A 128 -4.86 13.11 -13.90
N ASP A 129 -3.83 13.53 -13.20
CA ASP A 129 -2.50 13.70 -13.76
C ASP A 129 -1.55 12.56 -13.35
N LEU A 130 -0.40 12.45 -14.04
CA LEU A 130 0.60 11.43 -13.74
C LEU A 130 1.61 11.85 -12.67
N LYS A 131 1.61 13.13 -12.26
CA LYS A 131 2.58 13.67 -11.29
C LYS A 131 2.12 13.49 -9.85
N THR A 132 0.81 13.45 -9.64
CA THR A 132 0.22 13.20 -8.32
C THR A 132 -0.18 11.74 -8.19
N PRO A 133 0.02 11.09 -7.03
CA PRO A 133 -0.35 9.71 -6.85
C PRO A 133 -1.87 9.51 -6.84
N SER A 134 -2.32 8.39 -7.35
CA SER A 134 -3.64 7.84 -7.01
C SER A 134 -3.59 7.31 -5.59
N ARG A 135 -4.71 7.32 -4.86
CA ARG A 135 -4.72 6.98 -3.43
C ARG A 135 -5.76 5.92 -3.10
N LEU A 136 -5.31 4.83 -2.50
CA LEU A 136 -6.17 3.82 -1.92
C LEU A 136 -6.24 4.03 -0.40
N SER A 137 -7.39 4.50 0.08
CA SER A 137 -7.65 4.70 1.52
C SER A 137 -8.38 3.50 2.12
N TYR A 138 -8.11 3.21 3.39
CA TYR A 138 -8.72 2.10 4.13
C TYR A 138 -10.26 2.22 4.16
N SER A 139 -10.77 3.44 4.38
CA SER A 139 -12.21 3.71 4.25
C SER A 139 -12.47 5.19 3.93
N SER A 140 -13.74 5.56 3.90
CA SER A 140 -14.13 6.98 3.79
C SER A 140 -13.77 7.79 5.03
N LYS A 141 -13.70 7.17 6.21
CA LYS A 141 -13.36 7.80 7.50
C LYS A 141 -11.91 7.55 7.87
N ASN A 142 -11.50 6.30 7.90
CA ASN A 142 -10.12 5.92 8.18
C ASN A 142 -9.24 6.21 6.95
N LYS A 143 -8.38 7.20 7.08
CA LYS A 143 -7.54 7.73 5.98
C LYS A 143 -6.14 7.10 5.91
N GLN A 144 -5.89 5.99 6.58
CA GLN A 144 -4.70 5.18 6.30
C GLN A 144 -4.70 4.81 4.82
N HIS A 145 -3.58 4.96 4.12
CA HIS A 145 -3.61 4.89 2.66
C HIS A 145 -2.31 4.39 2.03
N ILE A 146 -2.47 3.99 0.80
CA ILE A 146 -1.38 3.72 -0.14
C ILE A 146 -1.40 4.80 -1.21
N ASP A 147 -0.27 5.42 -1.46
CA ASP A 147 -0.04 6.29 -2.60
C ASP A 147 0.51 5.47 -3.78
N ILE A 148 -0.18 5.55 -4.91
CA ILE A 148 0.11 4.80 -6.13
C ILE A 148 0.60 5.79 -7.19
N TYR A 149 1.91 5.79 -7.40
CA TYR A 149 2.61 6.65 -8.37
C TYR A 149 2.70 5.98 -9.74
N ASN A 150 2.88 6.81 -10.76
CA ASN A 150 3.12 6.33 -12.12
C ASN A 150 4.62 6.47 -12.47
N TYR A 151 5.11 5.57 -13.31
CA TYR A 151 6.44 5.69 -13.90
C TYR A 151 6.41 5.26 -15.36
N ASP A 152 7.33 5.83 -16.14
CA ASP A 152 7.59 5.46 -17.52
C ASP A 152 8.98 4.84 -17.66
N ILE A 153 9.10 3.87 -18.54
CA ILE A 153 10.40 3.32 -18.94
C ILE A 153 10.93 4.22 -20.06
N VAL A 154 12.00 4.94 -19.78
CA VAL A 154 12.73 5.70 -20.79
C VAL A 154 13.76 4.76 -21.38
N ASN A 155 13.68 4.53 -22.70
CA ASN A 155 14.66 3.76 -23.47
C ASN A 155 15.82 4.66 -23.88
#